data_42c1ab5ef598f37ba21bf8f62a5b058f
#
_entry.id   42c1ab5ef598f37ba21bf8f62a5b058f
#
_cell.length_a   1.000
_cell.length_b   1.000
_cell.length_c   1.000
_cell.angle_alpha   90.00
_cell.angle_beta   90.00
_cell.angle_gamma   90.00
#
_symmetry.space_group_name_H-M   'P 1'
#
loop_
_entity.id
_entity.type
_entity.pdbx_description
1 polymer ?
#
loop_
_entity_poly.entity_id
_entity_poly.type
_entity_poly.pdbx_seq_one_letter_code
_entity_poly.pdbx_strand_id
1 'polypeptide(L)'
;MHNDCLFCAGATELTERFSNYYPNFDLRKAIFYQTDNFITTPDMYPVIGDPYLLLVPKMHVTSFRKLSSGYHQEIAKHLSAMDKVLNPCGEYARIMFEHGQNKDGNQTKSVYHAHLHVVYTNFCRRKISYRVMKDILSWDAIPLPMHEPSFMTALKEQLEVDDDYLLFSIDKVHLVVKDQCHSFPSQFFRVLLADLMGFQFINWKQANQWQLHILGERLNRLPLPLTAN
;
A
#
# COMPACT_ATOMS: atom_id res chain seq x y z
N MET A 1 10.94 8.82 19.25
CA MET A 1 9.77 8.11 18.68
C MET A 1 8.74 9.17 18.36
N HIS A 2 8.18 9.15 17.15
CA HIS A 2 7.07 10.04 16.80
C HIS A 2 5.81 9.50 17.45
N ASN A 3 5.47 9.99 18.65
CA ASN A 3 4.42 9.45 19.52
C ASN A 3 3.01 9.43 18.88
N ASP A 4 2.80 10.19 17.80
CA ASP A 4 1.50 10.29 17.11
C ASP A 4 1.45 9.49 15.79
N CYS A 5 2.49 8.74 15.44
CA CYS A 5 2.52 7.98 14.20
C CYS A 5 1.93 6.59 14.39
N LEU A 6 0.83 6.31 13.68
CA LEU A 6 0.12 5.03 13.68
C LEU A 6 1.04 3.81 13.52
N PHE A 7 2.01 3.89 12.62
CA PHE A 7 2.85 2.75 12.27
C PHE A 7 4.10 2.62 13.15
N CYS A 8 4.52 3.69 13.83
CA CYS A 8 5.62 3.62 14.79
C CYS A 8 5.27 2.86 16.07
N ALA A 9 3.99 2.74 16.36
CA ALA A 9 3.48 2.08 17.56
C ALA A 9 3.64 0.54 17.53
N GLY A 10 3.85 -0.05 16.35
CA GLY A 10 4.13 -1.47 16.19
C GLY A 10 2.90 -2.38 16.12
N ALA A 11 3.16 -3.69 16.11
CA ALA A 11 2.15 -4.72 15.86
C ALA A 11 1.04 -4.75 16.91
N THR A 12 1.38 -4.56 18.18
CA THR A 12 0.41 -4.59 19.30
C THR A 12 -0.63 -3.49 19.15
N GLU A 13 -0.20 -2.25 18.97
CA GLU A 13 -1.13 -1.13 18.83
C GLU A 13 -1.94 -1.20 17.54
N LEU A 14 -1.36 -1.68 16.44
CA LEU A 14 -2.11 -1.97 15.21
C LEU A 14 -3.25 -2.97 15.49
N THR A 15 -2.97 -4.05 16.21
CA THR A 15 -3.96 -5.06 16.58
C THR A 15 -5.05 -4.48 17.48
N GLU A 16 -4.71 -3.67 18.47
CA GLU A 16 -5.67 -2.98 19.34
C GLU A 16 -6.57 -2.03 18.54
N ARG A 17 -6.03 -1.32 17.55
CA ARG A 17 -6.84 -0.46 16.68
C ARG A 17 -7.84 -1.26 15.86
N PHE A 18 -7.45 -2.41 15.28
CA PHE A 18 -8.41 -3.30 14.61
C PHE A 18 -9.53 -3.72 15.55
N SER A 19 -9.21 -4.10 16.79
CA SER A 19 -10.21 -4.44 17.81
C SER A 19 -11.18 -3.29 18.10
N ASN A 20 -10.67 -2.07 18.21
CA ASN A 20 -11.46 -0.89 18.54
C ASN A 20 -12.39 -0.45 17.40
N TYR A 21 -11.94 -0.52 16.15
CA TYR A 21 -12.73 -0.10 14.99
C TYR A 21 -13.64 -1.21 14.45
N TYR A 22 -13.24 -2.47 14.61
CA TYR A 22 -13.90 -3.64 14.01
C TYR A 22 -14.06 -4.76 15.06
N PRO A 23 -15.05 -4.66 15.97
CA PRO A 23 -15.19 -5.61 17.08
C PRO A 23 -15.32 -7.09 16.65
N ASN A 24 -15.80 -7.34 15.44
CA ASN A 24 -15.99 -8.68 14.88
C ASN A 24 -14.84 -9.11 13.96
N PHE A 25 -13.76 -8.36 13.88
CA PHE A 25 -12.60 -8.70 13.06
C PHE A 25 -11.77 -9.79 13.73
N ASP A 26 -11.36 -10.78 12.94
CA ASP A 26 -10.44 -11.82 13.41
C ASP A 26 -9.03 -11.23 13.58
N LEU A 27 -8.66 -10.92 14.82
CA LEU A 27 -7.39 -10.26 15.16
C LEU A 27 -6.15 -11.06 14.75
N ARG A 28 -6.27 -12.37 14.48
CA ARG A 28 -5.19 -13.17 13.90
C ARG A 28 -4.78 -12.69 12.51
N LYS A 29 -5.64 -11.93 11.83
CA LYS A 29 -5.40 -11.32 10.52
C LYS A 29 -4.80 -9.92 10.60
N ALA A 30 -4.72 -9.30 11.78
CA ALA A 30 -4.24 -7.93 11.93
C ALA A 30 -2.77 -7.77 11.52
N ILE A 31 -1.95 -8.80 11.74
CA ILE A 31 -0.58 -8.87 11.25
C ILE A 31 -0.48 -10.04 10.29
N PHE A 32 -0.40 -9.73 8.99
CA PHE A 32 -0.37 -10.76 7.96
C PHE A 32 1.01 -11.44 7.86
N TYR A 33 2.08 -10.65 7.98
CA TYR A 33 3.45 -11.13 8.00
C TYR A 33 4.34 -10.08 8.64
N GLN A 34 5.38 -10.49 9.37
CA GLN A 34 6.36 -9.55 9.92
C GLN A 34 7.77 -10.11 9.93
N THR A 35 8.74 -9.22 9.85
CA THR A 35 10.16 -9.46 9.98
C THR A 35 10.75 -8.47 10.99
N ASP A 36 12.06 -8.42 11.11
CA ASP A 36 12.72 -7.48 12.04
C ASP A 36 12.42 -6.02 11.68
N ASN A 37 12.37 -5.70 10.37
CA ASN A 37 12.28 -4.33 9.89
C ASN A 37 10.93 -3.95 9.28
N PHE A 38 10.06 -4.90 8.96
CA PHE A 38 8.80 -4.64 8.28
C PHE A 38 7.61 -5.36 8.91
N ILE A 39 6.44 -4.78 8.72
CA ILE A 39 5.13 -5.38 9.01
C ILE A 39 4.29 -5.34 7.74
N THR A 40 3.62 -6.45 7.44
CA THR A 40 2.50 -6.49 6.49
C THR A 40 1.21 -6.60 7.29
N THR A 41 0.29 -5.65 7.08
CA THR A 41 -0.99 -5.54 7.79
C THR A 41 -2.11 -5.24 6.79
N PRO A 42 -3.36 -5.65 7.03
CA PRO A 42 -4.48 -5.15 6.24
C PRO A 42 -4.58 -3.62 6.25
N ASP A 43 -4.99 -3.02 5.15
CA ASP A 43 -5.42 -1.63 5.20
C ASP A 43 -6.70 -1.55 6.04
N MET A 44 -6.71 -0.75 7.10
CA MET A 44 -7.88 -0.60 7.96
C MET A 44 -9.12 -0.07 7.23
N TYR A 45 -8.93 0.57 6.08
CA TYR A 45 -10.01 1.17 5.28
C TYR A 45 -9.95 0.70 3.84
N PRO A 46 -10.09 -0.62 3.57
CA PRO A 46 -9.91 -1.16 2.24
C PRO A 46 -10.95 -0.59 1.28
N VAL A 47 -10.47 -0.01 0.18
CA VAL A 47 -11.36 0.67 -0.80
C VAL A 47 -12.12 -0.31 -1.68
N ILE A 48 -11.70 -1.57 -1.72
CA ILE A 48 -12.29 -2.65 -2.50
C ILE A 48 -12.55 -3.88 -1.63
N GLY A 49 -13.32 -4.83 -2.14
CA GLY A 49 -13.61 -6.09 -1.44
C GLY A 49 -12.54 -7.17 -1.59
N ASP A 50 -11.54 -6.94 -2.44
CA ASP A 50 -10.43 -7.86 -2.69
C ASP A 50 -9.33 -7.69 -1.62
N PRO A 51 -8.39 -8.64 -1.46
CA PRO A 51 -7.32 -8.53 -0.50
C PRO A 51 -6.50 -7.24 -0.65
N TYR A 52 -6.44 -6.47 0.41
CA TYR A 52 -5.79 -5.16 0.44
C TYR A 52 -4.91 -5.02 1.68
N LEU A 53 -3.61 -5.03 1.47
CA LEU A 53 -2.59 -5.00 2.50
C LEU A 53 -1.71 -3.75 2.38
N LEU A 54 -1.06 -3.42 3.49
CA LEU A 54 0.01 -2.43 3.57
C LEU A 54 1.31 -3.13 3.96
N LEU A 55 2.38 -2.88 3.22
CA LEU A 55 3.74 -3.18 3.64
C LEU A 55 4.35 -1.93 4.26
N VAL A 56 4.76 -2.01 5.52
CA VAL A 56 5.16 -0.87 6.33
C VAL A 56 6.52 -1.13 6.98
N PRO A 57 7.53 -0.26 6.80
CA PRO A 57 8.77 -0.35 7.56
C PRO A 57 8.51 0.00 9.04
N LYS A 58 9.15 -0.71 9.97
CA LYS A 58 9.04 -0.41 11.41
C LYS A 58 9.78 0.88 11.79
N MET A 59 10.83 1.22 11.05
CA MET A 59 11.52 2.49 11.20
C MET A 59 10.70 3.63 10.61
N HIS A 60 10.69 4.79 11.25
CA HIS A 60 10.00 5.95 10.73
C HIS A 60 10.75 6.56 9.55
N VAL A 61 10.25 6.31 8.36
CA VAL A 61 10.67 6.96 7.12
C VAL A 61 9.42 7.45 6.38
N THR A 62 9.54 8.49 5.59
CA THR A 62 8.39 9.10 4.90
C THR A 62 8.15 8.55 3.49
N SER A 63 9.10 7.75 2.96
CA SER A 63 8.95 7.07 1.67
C SER A 63 9.86 5.85 1.58
N PHE A 64 9.49 4.86 0.75
CA PHE A 64 10.32 3.70 0.46
C PHE A 64 11.65 4.09 -0.20
N ARG A 65 11.68 5.19 -0.93
CA ARG A 65 12.92 5.73 -1.50
C ARG A 65 14.00 6.01 -0.45
N LYS A 66 13.62 6.39 0.77
CA LYS A 66 14.56 6.66 1.88
C LYS A 66 15.14 5.40 2.53
N LEU A 67 14.59 4.23 2.24
CA LEU A 67 15.11 2.97 2.77
C LEU A 67 16.49 2.66 2.18
N SER A 68 17.38 2.07 2.98
CA SER A 68 18.66 1.60 2.46
C SER A 68 18.48 0.42 1.50
N SER A 69 19.46 0.19 0.61
CA SER A 69 19.42 -0.95 -0.32
C SER A 69 19.43 -2.31 0.37
N GLY A 70 19.94 -2.40 1.60
CA GLY A 70 19.91 -3.62 2.40
C GLY A 70 18.52 -4.17 2.68
N TYR A 71 17.48 -3.32 2.62
CA TYR A 71 16.10 -3.74 2.86
C TYR A 71 15.38 -4.32 1.63
N HIS A 72 15.93 -4.22 0.43
CA HIS A 72 15.25 -4.65 -0.80
C HIS A 72 14.93 -6.14 -0.79
N GLN A 73 15.82 -6.99 -0.28
CA GLN A 73 15.56 -8.42 -0.17
C GLN A 73 14.44 -8.75 0.83
N GLU A 74 14.37 -8.00 1.93
CA GLU A 74 13.32 -8.18 2.92
C GLU A 74 11.94 -7.77 2.38
N ILE A 75 11.88 -6.66 1.63
CA ILE A 75 10.69 -6.25 0.89
C ILE A 75 10.23 -7.36 -0.07
N ALA A 76 11.15 -7.92 -0.86
CA ALA A 76 10.84 -9.02 -1.78
C ALA A 76 10.32 -10.28 -1.05
N LYS A 77 10.83 -10.58 0.16
CA LYS A 77 10.30 -11.67 1.00
C LYS A 77 8.85 -11.42 1.41
N HIS A 78 8.52 -10.20 1.83
CA HIS A 78 7.15 -9.82 2.17
C HIS A 78 6.21 -9.96 0.98
N LEU A 79 6.58 -9.44 -0.19
CA LEU A 79 5.79 -9.57 -1.41
C LEU A 79 5.61 -11.05 -1.81
N SER A 80 6.68 -11.85 -1.74
CA SER A 80 6.61 -13.29 -2.01
C SER A 80 5.71 -14.04 -1.00
N ALA A 81 5.73 -13.67 0.28
CA ALA A 81 4.86 -14.25 1.28
C ALA A 81 3.39 -13.93 1.00
N MET A 82 3.08 -12.69 0.61
CA MET A 82 1.75 -12.30 0.17
C MET A 82 1.31 -13.07 -1.07
N ASP A 83 2.15 -13.18 -2.11
CA ASP A 83 1.84 -13.92 -3.34
C ASP A 83 1.49 -15.39 -3.05
N LYS A 84 2.24 -16.06 -2.18
CA LYS A 84 2.00 -17.47 -1.82
C LYS A 84 0.63 -17.70 -1.21
N VAL A 85 0.10 -16.76 -0.45
CA VAL A 85 -1.20 -16.89 0.23
C VAL A 85 -2.33 -16.37 -0.62
N LEU A 86 -2.14 -15.20 -1.25
CA LEU A 86 -3.22 -14.45 -1.88
C LEU A 86 -3.34 -14.72 -3.38
N ASN A 87 -2.29 -15.25 -4.00
CA ASN A 87 -2.23 -15.51 -5.43
C ASN A 87 -1.47 -16.79 -5.81
N PRO A 88 -1.73 -17.93 -5.14
CA PRO A 88 -0.95 -19.16 -5.32
C PRO A 88 -0.97 -19.67 -6.76
N CYS A 89 -2.06 -19.43 -7.51
CA CYS A 89 -2.21 -19.84 -8.90
C CYS A 89 -1.86 -18.75 -9.91
N GLY A 90 -1.47 -17.55 -9.48
CA GLY A 90 -1.17 -16.43 -10.37
C GLY A 90 -2.39 -15.85 -11.10
N GLU A 91 -3.61 -16.09 -10.60
CA GLU A 91 -4.86 -15.66 -11.25
C GLU A 91 -5.17 -14.19 -10.98
N TYR A 92 -4.71 -13.66 -9.85
CA TYR A 92 -4.91 -12.26 -9.47
C TYR A 92 -3.82 -11.37 -10.03
N ALA A 93 -4.17 -10.16 -10.42
CA ALA A 93 -3.21 -9.09 -10.62
C ALA A 93 -2.76 -8.57 -9.25
N ARG A 94 -1.45 -8.36 -9.08
CA ARG A 94 -0.92 -7.62 -7.94
C ARG A 94 -0.74 -6.15 -8.35
N ILE A 95 -1.46 -5.27 -7.66
CA ILE A 95 -1.33 -3.83 -7.82
C ILE A 95 -0.58 -3.31 -6.59
N MET A 96 0.45 -2.50 -6.82
CA MET A 96 1.15 -1.81 -5.74
C MET A 96 1.19 -0.32 -6.04
N PHE A 97 1.10 0.49 -5.00
CA PHE A 97 1.29 1.93 -5.13
C PHE A 97 1.74 2.57 -3.82
N GLU A 98 2.47 3.66 -3.97
CA GLU A 98 2.90 4.51 -2.88
C GLU A 98 2.78 5.98 -3.31
N HIS A 99 2.39 6.82 -2.39
CA HIS A 99 2.57 8.25 -2.48
C HIS A 99 3.73 8.62 -1.56
N GLY A 100 4.95 8.55 -2.10
CA GLY A 100 6.18 8.81 -1.36
C GLY A 100 6.37 10.29 -1.10
N GLN A 101 6.76 10.62 0.13
CA GLN A 101 7.06 11.99 0.54
C GLN A 101 8.51 12.10 0.97
N ASN A 102 9.15 13.19 0.59
CA ASN A 102 10.52 13.48 0.97
C ASN A 102 10.64 14.64 1.96
N LYS A 103 9.65 15.52 2.05
CA LYS A 103 9.66 16.64 2.99
C LYS A 103 8.84 16.33 4.24
N ASP A 104 9.49 16.46 5.40
CA ASP A 104 8.80 16.43 6.68
C ASP A 104 7.96 17.72 6.81
N GLY A 105 6.68 17.60 7.12
CA GLY A 105 5.86 18.74 7.55
C GLY A 105 4.82 19.28 6.60
N ASN A 106 4.49 18.63 5.48
CA ASN A 106 3.34 19.06 4.69
C ASN A 106 2.04 18.54 5.33
N GLN A 107 1.32 19.42 6.04
CA GLN A 107 0.15 19.11 6.87
C GLN A 107 -1.09 18.56 6.11
N THR A 108 -1.01 18.40 4.78
CA THR A 108 -2.16 18.00 3.96
C THR A 108 -2.42 16.50 3.92
N LYS A 109 -1.44 15.67 4.33
CA LYS A 109 -1.52 14.20 4.23
C LYS A 109 -1.74 13.55 5.59
N SER A 110 -2.43 12.44 5.62
CA SER A 110 -2.95 11.84 6.85
C SER A 110 -1.98 10.92 7.58
N VAL A 111 -0.94 10.44 6.91
CA VAL A 111 0.07 9.52 7.47
C VAL A 111 1.43 9.85 6.89
N TYR A 112 2.34 10.30 7.76
CA TYR A 112 3.73 10.64 7.42
C TYR A 112 4.69 9.48 7.66
N HIS A 113 4.29 8.29 7.29
CA HIS A 113 5.08 7.09 7.42
C HIS A 113 4.96 6.30 6.13
N ALA A 114 6.08 5.87 5.57
CA ALA A 114 6.10 5.09 4.35
C ALA A 114 5.22 3.85 4.47
N HIS A 115 4.36 3.64 3.50
CA HIS A 115 3.53 2.44 3.39
C HIS A 115 3.25 2.14 1.93
N LEU A 116 3.61 0.94 1.52
CA LEU A 116 3.30 0.44 0.19
C LEU A 116 1.96 -0.28 0.23
N HIS A 117 0.99 0.23 -0.51
CA HIS A 117 -0.28 -0.45 -0.73
C HIS A 117 -0.08 -1.63 -1.66
N VAL A 118 -0.62 -2.80 -1.29
CA VAL A 118 -0.55 -4.03 -2.08
C VAL A 118 -1.95 -4.63 -2.19
N VAL A 119 -2.46 -4.70 -3.40
CA VAL A 119 -3.83 -5.13 -3.70
C VAL A 119 -3.78 -6.32 -4.65
N TYR A 120 -4.53 -7.37 -4.34
CA TYR A 120 -4.71 -8.53 -5.21
C TYR A 120 -6.13 -8.54 -5.76
N THR A 121 -6.29 -8.53 -7.08
CA THR A 121 -7.61 -8.49 -7.70
C THR A 121 -7.67 -9.33 -8.97
N ASN A 122 -8.84 -9.98 -9.18
CA ASN A 122 -9.17 -10.65 -10.44
C ASN A 122 -9.84 -9.70 -11.44
N PHE A 123 -9.99 -8.44 -11.09
CA PHE A 123 -10.54 -7.44 -12.02
C PHE A 123 -9.69 -7.34 -13.29
N CYS A 124 -10.35 -7.00 -14.40
CA CYS A 124 -9.73 -7.00 -15.72
C CYS A 124 -8.44 -6.17 -15.77
N ARG A 125 -7.28 -6.85 -15.77
CA ARG A 125 -5.94 -6.25 -15.85
C ARG A 125 -5.83 -5.21 -16.96
N ARG A 126 -6.40 -5.49 -18.15
CA ARG A 126 -6.36 -4.57 -19.30
C ARG A 126 -7.09 -3.25 -19.02
N LYS A 127 -8.23 -3.29 -18.31
CA LYS A 127 -8.96 -2.06 -17.98
C LYS A 127 -8.20 -1.20 -16.99
N ILE A 128 -7.61 -1.83 -15.96
CA ILE A 128 -6.80 -1.12 -14.95
C ILE A 128 -5.57 -0.53 -15.64
N SER A 129 -4.80 -1.37 -16.34
CA SER A 129 -3.60 -0.93 -17.04
C SER A 129 -3.88 0.21 -18.01
N TYR A 130 -4.92 0.08 -18.86
CA TYR A 130 -5.26 1.11 -19.84
C TYR A 130 -5.63 2.44 -19.18
N ARG A 131 -6.47 2.42 -18.15
CA ARG A 131 -6.92 3.65 -17.47
C ARG A 131 -5.77 4.30 -16.72
N VAL A 132 -5.04 3.52 -15.92
CA VAL A 132 -3.90 4.03 -15.17
C VAL A 132 -2.81 4.53 -16.12
N MET A 133 -2.49 3.78 -17.18
CA MET A 133 -1.51 4.21 -18.17
C MET A 133 -1.95 5.49 -18.88
N LYS A 134 -3.22 5.58 -19.28
CA LYS A 134 -3.77 6.79 -19.91
C LYS A 134 -3.64 8.02 -19.00
N ASP A 135 -3.99 7.87 -17.74
CA ASP A 135 -3.99 8.97 -16.80
C ASP A 135 -2.56 9.29 -16.33
N ILE A 136 -1.70 8.28 -16.10
CA ILE A 136 -0.34 8.46 -15.58
C ILE A 136 0.68 8.80 -16.68
N LEU A 137 0.59 8.23 -17.87
CA LEU A 137 1.53 8.55 -18.96
C LEU A 137 1.39 9.98 -19.46
N SER A 138 0.24 10.62 -19.24
CA SER A 138 0.10 12.05 -19.51
C SER A 138 0.93 12.94 -18.56
N TRP A 139 1.58 12.35 -17.55
CA TRP A 139 2.34 13.04 -16.51
C TRP A 139 3.84 12.73 -16.52
N ASP A 140 4.41 12.39 -17.66
CA ASP A 140 5.83 12.05 -17.82
C ASP A 140 6.32 10.93 -16.89
N ALA A 141 5.54 9.85 -16.83
CA ALA A 141 5.87 8.68 -16.03
C ALA A 141 7.17 8.00 -16.50
N ILE A 142 8.03 7.67 -15.57
CA ILE A 142 9.29 6.96 -15.80
C ILE A 142 9.05 5.45 -15.57
N PRO A 143 9.25 4.58 -16.58
CA PRO A 143 9.19 3.14 -16.39
C PRO A 143 10.38 2.65 -15.55
N LEU A 144 10.12 1.76 -14.59
CA LEU A 144 11.14 1.14 -13.76
C LEU A 144 11.38 -0.33 -14.17
N PRO A 145 12.54 -0.92 -13.84
CA PRO A 145 12.83 -2.33 -14.11
C PRO A 145 11.80 -3.29 -13.53
N MET A 146 11.60 -4.43 -14.19
CA MET A 146 10.53 -5.40 -13.86
C MET A 146 10.80 -6.28 -12.64
N HIS A 147 12.02 -6.31 -12.10
CA HIS A 147 12.38 -7.12 -10.93
C HIS A 147 12.33 -6.28 -9.65
N GLU A 148 11.62 -6.74 -8.64
CA GLU A 148 11.33 -5.97 -7.43
C GLU A 148 12.56 -5.37 -6.72
N PRO A 149 13.64 -6.10 -6.43
CA PRO A 149 14.83 -5.47 -5.84
C PRO A 149 15.42 -4.40 -6.77
N SER A 150 15.39 -4.63 -8.08
CA SER A 150 15.92 -3.70 -9.07
C SER A 150 15.04 -2.45 -9.21
N PHE A 151 13.70 -2.59 -9.13
CA PHE A 151 12.85 -1.41 -9.23
C PHE A 151 13.00 -0.48 -8.03
N MET A 152 13.20 -1.00 -6.81
CA MET A 152 13.50 -0.18 -5.63
C MET A 152 14.83 0.56 -5.76
N THR A 153 15.83 -0.05 -6.37
CA THR A 153 17.10 0.60 -6.69
C THR A 153 16.89 1.71 -7.73
N ALA A 154 16.21 1.38 -8.83
CA ALA A 154 15.93 2.35 -9.90
C ALA A 154 15.05 3.51 -9.43
N LEU A 155 14.10 3.28 -8.51
CA LEU A 155 13.33 4.35 -7.89
C LEU A 155 14.25 5.40 -7.23
N LYS A 156 15.32 4.94 -6.56
CA LYS A 156 16.31 5.83 -5.95
C LYS A 156 17.19 6.55 -6.95
N GLU A 157 17.51 5.91 -8.05
CA GLU A 157 18.37 6.47 -9.10
C GLU A 157 17.63 7.47 -9.98
N GLN A 158 16.30 7.31 -10.16
CA GLN A 158 15.48 8.15 -11.01
C GLN A 158 14.91 9.39 -10.32
N LEU A 159 14.92 9.41 -8.98
CA LEU A 159 14.35 10.50 -8.19
C LEU A 159 15.43 11.24 -7.41
N GLU A 160 15.32 12.55 -7.36
CA GLU A 160 16.14 13.37 -6.47
C GLU A 160 15.77 13.13 -5.00
N VAL A 161 16.66 13.54 -4.08
CA VAL A 161 16.49 13.30 -2.63
C VAL A 161 15.21 13.97 -2.12
N ASP A 162 14.84 15.11 -2.67
CA ASP A 162 13.70 15.92 -2.24
C ASP A 162 12.44 15.77 -3.11
N ASP A 163 12.44 14.84 -4.05
CA ASP A 163 11.26 14.58 -4.88
C ASP A 163 10.16 13.88 -4.07
N ASP A 164 8.97 14.45 -4.09
CA ASP A 164 7.74 13.69 -3.81
C ASP A 164 7.35 12.93 -5.07
N TYR A 165 6.73 11.76 -4.91
CA TYR A 165 6.42 10.91 -6.06
C TYR A 165 5.18 10.06 -5.86
N LEU A 166 4.62 9.62 -6.99
CA LEU A 166 3.67 8.51 -7.06
C LEU A 166 4.34 7.30 -7.70
N LEU A 167 4.41 6.20 -6.97
CA LEU A 167 4.78 4.88 -7.50
C LEU A 167 3.49 4.12 -7.80
N PHE A 168 3.39 3.54 -8.99
CA PHE A 168 2.34 2.61 -9.36
C PHE A 168 2.93 1.36 -10.02
N SER A 169 2.35 0.23 -9.71
CA SER A 169 2.78 -1.06 -10.22
C SER A 169 1.58 -1.95 -10.48
N ILE A 170 1.57 -2.62 -11.60
CA ILE A 170 0.65 -3.72 -11.87
C ILE A 170 1.43 -4.91 -12.42
N ASP A 171 1.38 -6.04 -11.70
CA ASP A 171 2.18 -7.22 -12.00
C ASP A 171 3.68 -6.88 -12.12
N LYS A 172 4.22 -6.89 -13.35
CA LYS A 172 5.63 -6.61 -13.64
C LYS A 172 5.88 -5.22 -14.26
N VAL A 173 4.83 -4.41 -14.40
CA VAL A 173 4.96 -3.04 -14.92
C VAL A 173 5.01 -2.08 -13.75
N HIS A 174 6.07 -1.31 -13.65
CA HIS A 174 6.29 -0.33 -12.59
C HIS A 174 6.49 1.05 -13.23
N LEU A 175 5.80 2.03 -12.69
CA LEU A 175 5.85 3.42 -13.15
C LEU A 175 6.05 4.35 -11.95
N VAL A 176 6.84 5.37 -12.15
CA VAL A 176 6.98 6.46 -11.16
C VAL A 176 6.71 7.80 -11.82
N VAL A 177 6.03 8.68 -11.10
CA VAL A 177 5.76 10.07 -11.51
C VAL A 177 6.29 10.98 -10.41
N LYS A 178 7.04 12.01 -10.77
CA LYS A 178 7.44 13.07 -9.84
C LYS A 178 6.24 13.94 -9.50
N ASP A 179 5.97 14.15 -8.22
CA ASP A 179 4.90 15.06 -7.76
C ASP A 179 5.46 16.47 -7.55
N GLN A 180 5.78 17.14 -8.66
CA GLN A 180 6.53 18.40 -8.66
C GLN A 180 5.81 19.56 -7.97
N CYS A 181 4.50 19.51 -7.83
CA CYS A 181 3.71 20.63 -7.32
C CYS A 181 2.73 20.21 -6.21
N HIS A 182 2.88 19.03 -5.60
CA HIS A 182 1.87 18.45 -4.72
C HIS A 182 0.49 18.41 -5.40
N SER A 183 0.49 18.17 -6.72
CA SER A 183 -0.68 18.26 -7.58
C SER A 183 -1.65 17.09 -7.40
N PHE A 184 -1.16 15.98 -6.83
CA PHE A 184 -2.00 14.81 -6.62
C PHE A 184 -2.72 14.87 -5.28
N PRO A 185 -4.05 14.73 -5.30
CA PRO A 185 -4.81 14.70 -4.06
C PRO A 185 -4.39 13.51 -3.19
N SER A 186 -4.44 13.71 -1.89
CA SER A 186 -4.31 12.61 -0.93
C SER A 186 -5.26 11.47 -1.33
N GLN A 187 -4.76 10.24 -1.30
CA GLN A 187 -5.51 9.01 -1.63
C GLN A 187 -5.90 8.85 -3.12
N PHE A 188 -5.20 9.55 -4.02
CA PHE A 188 -5.46 9.51 -5.46
C PHE A 188 -5.69 8.08 -6.01
N PHE A 189 -4.72 7.17 -5.80
CA PHE A 189 -4.85 5.79 -6.28
C PHE A 189 -5.99 5.00 -5.63
N ARG A 190 -6.31 5.29 -4.38
CA ARG A 190 -7.43 4.63 -3.68
C ARG A 190 -8.78 5.00 -4.30
N VAL A 191 -8.96 6.28 -4.62
CA VAL A 191 -10.15 6.78 -5.33
C VAL A 191 -10.22 6.19 -6.73
N LEU A 192 -9.10 6.22 -7.47
CA LEU A 192 -9.02 5.67 -8.82
C LEU A 192 -9.36 4.17 -8.86
N LEU A 193 -8.81 3.37 -7.94
CA LEU A 193 -9.11 1.93 -7.88
C LEU A 193 -10.58 1.66 -7.51
N ALA A 194 -11.13 2.39 -6.54
CA ALA A 194 -12.54 2.26 -6.19
C ALA A 194 -13.44 2.54 -7.39
N ASP A 195 -13.21 3.64 -8.12
CA ASP A 195 -13.95 4.01 -9.31
C ASP A 195 -13.85 2.95 -10.42
N LEU A 196 -12.63 2.51 -10.73
CA LEU A 196 -12.36 1.50 -11.75
C LEU A 196 -13.04 0.15 -11.49
N MET A 197 -13.12 -0.24 -10.23
CA MET A 197 -13.70 -1.51 -9.81
C MET A 197 -15.17 -1.41 -9.41
N GLY A 198 -15.79 -0.22 -9.53
CA GLY A 198 -17.20 0.01 -9.21
C GLY A 198 -17.52 -0.04 -7.71
N PHE A 199 -16.54 0.22 -6.85
CA PHE A 199 -16.75 0.34 -5.42
C PHE A 199 -16.98 1.78 -5.01
N GLN A 200 -17.88 1.99 -4.05
CA GLN A 200 -18.01 3.28 -3.41
C GLN A 200 -16.74 3.56 -2.57
N PHE A 201 -16.06 4.67 -2.87
CA PHE A 201 -14.96 5.15 -2.04
C PHE A 201 -15.49 5.62 -0.70
N ILE A 202 -14.93 5.08 0.39
CA ILE A 202 -15.23 5.49 1.76
C ILE A 202 -14.05 6.30 2.28
N ASN A 203 -14.29 7.59 2.55
CA ASN A 203 -13.30 8.43 3.21
C ASN A 203 -13.24 8.07 4.70
N TRP A 204 -12.17 7.44 5.12
CA TRP A 204 -11.98 6.95 6.48
C TRP A 204 -12.09 8.05 7.57
N LYS A 205 -11.76 9.31 7.24
CA LYS A 205 -11.89 10.44 8.16
C LYS A 205 -13.34 10.81 8.47
N GLN A 206 -14.28 10.33 7.67
CA GLN A 206 -15.70 10.66 7.74
C GLN A 206 -16.59 9.41 7.77
N ALA A 207 -15.99 8.22 7.92
CA ALA A 207 -16.73 6.97 7.90
C ALA A 207 -17.69 6.88 9.09
N ASN A 208 -18.97 6.66 8.79
CA ASN A 208 -20.00 6.40 9.82
C ASN A 208 -20.01 4.90 10.19
N GLN A 209 -20.79 4.54 11.21
CA GLN A 209 -20.85 3.16 11.72
C GLN A 209 -21.24 2.14 10.66
N TRP A 210 -22.17 2.46 9.75
CA TRP A 210 -22.57 1.56 8.67
C TRP A 210 -21.43 1.34 7.67
N GLN A 211 -20.69 2.40 7.33
CA GLN A 211 -19.51 2.30 6.46
C GLN A 211 -18.39 1.50 7.14
N LEU A 212 -18.17 1.65 8.44
CA LEU A 212 -17.24 0.83 9.21
C LEU A 212 -17.65 -0.64 9.20
N HIS A 213 -18.94 -0.95 9.28
CA HIS A 213 -19.43 -2.32 9.13
C HIS A 213 -19.07 -2.92 7.75
N ILE A 214 -19.29 -2.19 6.65
CA ILE A 214 -18.90 -2.63 5.30
C ILE A 214 -17.38 -2.88 5.21
N LEU A 215 -16.58 -1.99 5.78
CA LEU A 215 -15.13 -2.16 5.81
C LEU A 215 -14.71 -3.39 6.62
N GLY A 216 -15.35 -3.64 7.75
CA GLY A 216 -15.15 -4.84 8.56
C GLY A 216 -15.45 -6.13 7.78
N GLU A 217 -16.55 -6.16 7.02
CA GLU A 217 -16.89 -7.29 6.15
C GLU A 217 -15.83 -7.53 5.06
N ARG A 218 -15.28 -6.46 4.47
CA ARG A 218 -14.18 -6.57 3.50
C ARG A 218 -12.93 -7.17 4.16
N LEU A 219 -12.56 -6.70 5.34
CA LEU A 219 -11.42 -7.20 6.12
C LEU A 219 -11.56 -8.67 6.48
N ASN A 220 -12.76 -9.12 6.87
CA ASN A 220 -13.01 -10.51 7.22
C ASN A 220 -12.88 -11.49 6.06
N ARG A 221 -12.90 -11.03 4.81
CA ARG A 221 -12.65 -11.86 3.62
C ARG A 221 -11.17 -12.21 3.43
N LEU A 222 -10.27 -11.54 4.09
CA LEU A 222 -8.85 -11.89 4.03
C LEU A 222 -8.62 -13.31 4.55
N PRO A 223 -7.76 -14.10 3.92
CA PRO A 223 -7.34 -15.40 4.45
C PRO A 223 -6.52 -15.20 5.74
N LEU A 224 -6.35 -16.26 6.49
CA LEU A 224 -5.41 -16.27 7.62
C LEU A 224 -3.97 -16.08 7.10
N PRO A 225 -3.13 -15.37 7.85
CA PRO A 225 -1.72 -15.23 7.52
C PRO A 225 -1.00 -16.58 7.54
N LEU A 226 0.14 -16.64 6.85
CA LEU A 226 1.07 -17.75 7.03
C LEU A 226 1.54 -17.75 8.49
N THR A 227 1.33 -18.83 9.19
CA THR A 227 2.01 -19.04 10.47
C THR A 227 3.50 -19.10 10.19
N ALA A 228 4.27 -18.23 10.84
CA ALA A 228 5.71 -18.33 10.82
C ALA A 228 6.11 -19.69 11.45
N ASN A 229 6.58 -20.62 10.62
CA ASN A 229 7.26 -21.82 11.08
C ASN A 229 8.67 -21.46 11.50
#